data_c745250b150067a49785eb61c956376c
#
_entry.id   c745250b150067a49785eb61c956376c
#
_cell.length_a   1.000
_cell.length_b   1.000
_cell.length_c   1.000
_cell.angle_alpha   90.00
_cell.angle_beta   90.00
_cell.angle_gamma   90.00
#
_symmetry.space_group_name_H-M   'P 1'
#
loop_
_entity.id
_entity.type
_entity.pdbx_description
1 polymer ?
#
loop_
_entity_poly.entity_id
_entity_poly.type
_entity_poly.pdbx_seq_one_letter_code
_entity_poly.pdbx_strand_id
1 'polypeptide(L)'
;MSATDGTIRIKEENGRRDVIVTADDGKETSYSIPYAAKLKPNIKNGAKIFAGDPLTEGPINPHDILATKNKNAVQEYLLKEVQTVYRSQGVKINDKHIETIVRQMLKKVRVESSGSTDLLPGSMVDISEFMEANGKTIESGGVPAQAKPTLLGITKAALATESFLSAASFQETARVLTEAAIKNKRDPLRGLKENVIIGKLIPAGTGMRIYRDIMPVEKKQPVPEETENAEGAETEVPAEETEGAAAEAQA
;
A
#
# COMPACT_ATOMS: atom_id res chain seq x y z
N MET A 1 11.39 13.84 20.47
CA MET A 1 10.00 13.58 20.94
C MET A 1 10.04 13.09 22.37
N SER A 2 9.03 13.40 23.18
CA SER A 2 8.90 12.81 24.50
C SER A 2 8.35 11.39 24.40
N ALA A 3 8.92 10.44 25.15
CA ALA A 3 8.41 9.08 25.23
C ALA A 3 7.30 8.92 26.28
N THR A 4 7.24 9.84 27.26
CA THR A 4 6.31 9.79 28.39
C THR A 4 5.62 11.12 28.60
N ASP A 5 4.45 11.08 29.21
CA ASP A 5 3.77 12.26 29.72
C ASP A 5 4.53 12.79 30.93
N GLY A 6 4.56 14.09 31.13
CA GLY A 6 5.22 14.63 32.30
C GLY A 6 5.45 16.14 32.29
N THR A 7 6.23 16.61 33.26
CA THR A 7 6.61 18.00 33.41
C THR A 7 8.06 18.22 32.96
N ILE A 8 8.30 19.27 32.23
CA ILE A 8 9.61 19.58 31.63
C ILE A 8 10.46 20.37 32.61
N ARG A 9 11.75 19.97 32.72
CA ARG A 9 12.81 20.74 33.33
C ARG A 9 13.97 20.86 32.35
N ILE A 10 14.39 22.07 32.05
CA ILE A 10 15.49 22.34 31.13
C ILE A 10 16.75 22.63 31.95
N LYS A 11 17.84 21.90 31.73
CA LYS A 11 19.17 22.19 32.25
C LYS A 11 20.11 22.53 31.09
N GLU A 12 20.85 23.60 31.23
CA GLU A 12 21.86 23.99 30.23
C GLU A 12 23.24 23.80 30.85
N GLU A 13 24.00 22.85 30.31
CA GLU A 13 25.37 22.55 30.72
C GLU A 13 26.27 22.35 29.49
N ASN A 14 27.45 22.96 29.50
CA ASN A 14 28.52 22.74 28.50
C ASN A 14 28.08 22.86 27.01
N GLY A 15 27.21 23.82 26.69
CA GLY A 15 26.77 24.01 25.30
C GLY A 15 25.75 22.96 24.78
N ARG A 16 25.24 22.12 25.67
CA ARG A 16 24.10 21.23 25.43
C ARG A 16 22.92 21.63 26.30
N ARG A 17 21.73 21.36 25.78
CA ARG A 17 20.49 21.54 26.54
C ARG A 17 19.93 20.17 26.84
N ASP A 18 19.86 19.83 28.11
CA ASP A 18 19.25 18.59 28.57
C ASP A 18 17.82 18.92 28.99
N VAL A 19 16.87 18.36 28.24
CA VAL A 19 15.46 18.45 28.57
C VAL A 19 15.10 17.21 29.36
N ILE A 20 14.82 17.38 30.63
CA ILE A 20 14.41 16.33 31.54
C ILE A 20 12.89 16.34 31.61
N VAL A 21 12.27 15.24 31.26
CA VAL A 21 10.83 15.03 31.43
C VAL A 21 10.63 14.16 32.66
N THR A 22 9.99 14.71 33.67
CA THR A 22 9.63 13.98 34.87
C THR A 22 8.19 13.51 34.72
N ALA A 23 8.01 12.20 34.61
CA ALA A 23 6.69 11.57 34.50
C ALA A 23 5.96 11.63 35.86
N ASP A 24 4.64 11.49 35.81
CA ASP A 24 3.82 11.47 37.04
C ASP A 24 4.20 10.32 37.98
N ASP A 25 4.82 9.26 37.47
CA ASP A 25 5.38 8.12 38.21
C ASP A 25 6.75 8.42 38.87
N GLY A 26 7.27 9.63 38.75
CA GLY A 26 8.57 10.05 39.28
C GLY A 26 9.77 9.57 38.44
N LYS A 27 9.58 8.93 37.30
CA LYS A 27 10.67 8.56 36.39
C LYS A 27 11.13 9.79 35.63
N GLU A 28 12.43 10.05 35.68
CA GLU A 28 13.06 11.10 34.89
C GLU A 28 13.66 10.53 33.62
N THR A 29 13.28 11.11 32.46
CA THR A 29 13.85 10.79 31.16
C THR A 29 14.57 12.02 30.65
N SER A 30 15.90 11.94 30.43
CA SER A 30 16.71 13.06 29.91
C SER A 30 16.92 12.93 28.42
N TYR A 31 16.70 14.02 27.70
CA TYR A 31 16.92 14.17 26.26
C TYR A 31 18.01 15.24 26.05
N SER A 32 19.18 14.82 25.60
CA SER A 32 20.26 15.75 25.26
C SER A 32 20.04 16.35 23.88
N ILE A 33 19.85 17.64 23.82
CA ILE A 33 19.53 18.39 22.61
C ILE A 33 20.72 19.30 22.27
N PRO A 34 21.29 19.23 21.05
CA PRO A 34 22.32 20.15 20.60
C PRO A 34 21.85 21.61 20.70
N TYR A 35 22.74 22.51 21.09
CA TYR A 35 22.39 23.94 21.25
C TYR A 35 21.87 24.58 19.95
N ALA A 36 22.31 24.09 18.78
CA ALA A 36 21.88 24.56 17.48
C ALA A 36 20.41 24.20 17.16
N ALA A 37 19.84 23.19 17.84
CA ALA A 37 18.44 22.81 17.64
C ALA A 37 17.50 23.76 18.39
N LYS A 38 16.55 24.33 17.65
CA LYS A 38 15.52 25.18 18.23
C LYS A 38 14.48 24.34 18.97
N LEU A 39 14.20 24.69 20.22
CA LEU A 39 13.09 24.13 20.98
C LEU A 39 11.77 24.72 20.49
N LYS A 40 10.71 23.93 20.52
CA LYS A 40 9.37 24.46 20.25
C LYS A 40 8.96 25.50 21.29
N PRO A 41 8.18 26.54 20.92
CA PRO A 41 7.79 27.63 21.81
C PRO A 41 6.97 27.16 23.03
N ASN A 42 6.34 25.99 22.94
CA ASN A 42 5.56 25.38 24.01
C ASN A 42 6.44 24.71 25.09
N ILE A 43 7.75 24.55 24.84
CA ILE A 43 8.68 23.86 25.74
C ILE A 43 9.35 24.88 26.63
N LYS A 44 8.81 25.04 27.84
CA LYS A 44 9.32 25.91 28.91
C LYS A 44 9.47 25.10 30.19
N ASN A 45 10.31 25.57 31.09
CA ASN A 45 10.41 24.99 32.42
C ASN A 45 9.05 24.98 33.12
N GLY A 46 8.64 23.81 33.60
CA GLY A 46 7.35 23.61 34.25
C GLY A 46 6.17 23.38 33.32
N ALA A 47 6.38 23.34 31.99
CA ALA A 47 5.32 23.03 31.05
C ALA A 47 5.00 21.52 31.06
N LYS A 48 3.72 21.18 30.97
CA LYS A 48 3.28 19.79 30.79
C LYS A 48 3.40 19.40 29.33
N ILE A 49 3.90 18.20 29.08
CA ILE A 49 4.04 17.59 27.76
C ILE A 49 3.40 16.22 27.74
N PHE A 50 2.87 15.85 26.58
CA PHE A 50 2.29 14.53 26.35
C PHE A 50 3.28 13.64 25.56
N ALA A 51 3.12 12.33 25.76
CA ALA A 51 3.89 11.36 25.00
C ALA A 51 3.68 11.57 23.49
N GLY A 52 4.77 11.59 22.76
CA GLY A 52 4.75 11.84 21.32
C GLY A 52 4.73 13.30 20.89
N ASP A 53 4.84 14.26 21.83
CA ASP A 53 4.99 15.65 21.48
C ASP A 53 6.46 15.95 21.09
N PRO A 54 6.65 16.73 20.01
CA PRO A 54 8.00 17.08 19.56
C PRO A 54 8.66 18.10 20.48
N LEU A 55 9.89 17.81 20.91
CA LEU A 55 10.71 18.70 21.75
C LEU A 55 11.41 19.79 20.92
N THR A 56 11.77 19.47 19.68
CA THR A 56 12.51 20.37 18.81
C THR A 56 11.71 20.76 17.59
N GLU A 57 12.03 21.90 17.00
CA GLU A 57 11.58 22.25 15.66
C GLU A 57 12.38 21.43 14.63
N GLY A 58 11.72 20.90 13.61
CA GLY A 58 12.34 20.12 12.54
C GLY A 58 11.62 18.80 12.26
N PRO A 59 12.12 18.02 11.30
CA PRO A 59 11.53 16.76 10.94
C PRO A 59 11.64 15.77 12.09
N ILE A 60 10.58 15.02 12.30
CA ILE A 60 10.48 14.02 13.35
C ILE A 60 10.73 12.64 12.72
N ASN A 61 11.38 11.73 13.47
CA ASN A 61 11.54 10.36 13.02
C ASN A 61 10.17 9.63 13.05
N PRO A 62 9.66 9.15 11.90
CA PRO A 62 8.39 8.46 11.85
C PRO A 62 8.33 7.18 12.70
N HIS A 63 9.48 6.54 12.94
CA HIS A 63 9.55 5.36 13.81
C HIS A 63 9.23 5.70 15.27
N ASP A 64 9.66 6.88 15.73
CA ASP A 64 9.37 7.32 17.10
C ASP A 64 7.89 7.68 17.26
N ILE A 65 7.28 8.25 16.21
CA ILE A 65 5.82 8.49 16.18
C ILE A 65 5.06 7.15 16.26
N LEU A 66 5.54 6.13 15.54
CA LEU A 66 4.91 4.81 15.57
C LEU A 66 5.03 4.14 16.95
N ALA A 67 6.15 4.34 17.62
CA ALA A 67 6.40 3.76 18.94
C ALA A 67 5.61 4.43 20.06
N THR A 68 5.39 5.76 19.95
CA THR A 68 4.74 6.55 21.01
C THR A 68 3.26 6.84 20.76
N LYS A 69 2.90 7.00 19.50
CA LYS A 69 1.50 7.27 19.09
C LYS A 69 0.92 6.05 18.34
N ASN A 70 0.03 6.32 17.42
CA ASN A 70 -0.68 5.33 16.66
C ASN A 70 -0.21 5.28 15.20
N LYS A 71 -0.56 4.18 14.50
CA LYS A 71 -0.37 4.01 13.06
C LYS A 71 -0.94 5.19 12.26
N ASN A 72 -2.12 5.69 12.63
CA ASN A 72 -2.79 6.80 11.95
C ASN A 72 -2.00 8.10 12.06
N ALA A 73 -1.41 8.40 13.22
CA ALA A 73 -0.57 9.59 13.40
C ALA A 73 0.67 9.58 12.49
N VAL A 74 1.26 8.39 12.24
CA VAL A 74 2.37 8.25 11.29
C VAL A 74 1.91 8.50 9.86
N GLN A 75 0.74 8.00 9.49
CA GLN A 75 0.17 8.20 8.15
C GLN A 75 -0.09 9.67 7.87
N GLU A 76 -0.74 10.37 8.81
CA GLU A 76 -1.00 11.81 8.72
C GLU A 76 0.29 12.64 8.65
N TYR A 77 1.28 12.29 9.48
CA TYR A 77 2.56 12.96 9.48
C TYR A 77 3.28 12.81 8.14
N LEU A 78 3.41 11.58 7.62
CA LEU A 78 4.05 11.32 6.34
C LEU A 78 3.32 12.00 5.18
N LEU A 79 1.99 11.94 5.17
CA LEU A 79 1.18 12.61 4.16
C LEU A 79 1.42 14.12 4.17
N LYS A 80 1.36 14.73 5.36
CA LYS A 80 1.57 16.17 5.54
C LYS A 80 2.96 16.63 5.07
N GLU A 81 4.02 15.91 5.49
CA GLU A 81 5.39 16.26 5.14
C GLU A 81 5.63 16.16 3.61
N VAL A 82 5.18 15.06 3.00
CA VAL A 82 5.31 14.87 1.54
C VAL A 82 4.52 15.94 0.77
N GLN A 83 3.27 16.21 1.17
CA GLN A 83 2.45 17.25 0.55
C GLN A 83 3.06 18.65 0.71
N THR A 84 3.67 18.92 1.85
CA THR A 84 4.34 20.21 2.08
C THR A 84 5.47 20.43 1.08
N VAL A 85 6.27 19.40 0.81
CA VAL A 85 7.36 19.46 -0.18
C VAL A 85 6.81 19.69 -1.59
N TYR A 86 5.79 18.92 -2.01
CA TYR A 86 5.20 19.11 -3.34
C TYR A 86 4.54 20.48 -3.52
N ARG A 87 3.80 20.94 -2.51
CA ARG A 87 3.13 22.25 -2.54
C ARG A 87 4.14 23.40 -2.58
N SER A 88 5.29 23.27 -1.89
CA SER A 88 6.36 24.30 -1.96
C SER A 88 6.95 24.43 -3.35
N GLN A 89 6.89 23.38 -4.17
CA GLN A 89 7.32 23.39 -5.57
C GLN A 89 6.16 23.67 -6.56
N GLY A 90 4.99 24.06 -6.07
CA GLY A 90 3.83 24.40 -6.90
C GLY A 90 3.09 23.18 -7.49
N VAL A 91 3.45 21.96 -7.11
CA VAL A 91 2.84 20.73 -7.61
C VAL A 91 1.65 20.35 -6.74
N LYS A 92 0.49 20.13 -7.35
CA LYS A 92 -0.72 19.68 -6.67
C LYS A 92 -0.93 18.18 -6.94
N ILE A 93 -0.81 17.37 -5.90
CA ILE A 93 -1.06 15.92 -5.95
C ILE A 93 -2.21 15.58 -5.02
N ASN A 94 -3.10 14.68 -5.45
CA ASN A 94 -4.17 14.20 -4.59
C ASN A 94 -3.60 13.28 -3.50
N ASP A 95 -4.08 13.43 -2.29
CA ASP A 95 -3.60 12.71 -1.09
C ASP A 95 -3.66 11.20 -1.24
N LYS A 96 -4.68 10.66 -1.94
CA LYS A 96 -4.85 9.21 -2.17
C LYS A 96 -3.65 8.50 -2.77
N HIS A 97 -2.86 9.19 -3.61
CA HIS A 97 -1.66 8.60 -4.23
C HIS A 97 -0.56 8.36 -3.19
N ILE A 98 -0.39 9.31 -2.27
CA ILE A 98 0.58 9.20 -1.17
C ILE A 98 0.08 8.21 -0.13
N GLU A 99 -1.20 8.26 0.24
CA GLU A 99 -1.83 7.34 1.19
C GLU A 99 -1.68 5.88 0.78
N THR A 100 -1.82 5.58 -0.51
CA THR A 100 -1.64 4.23 -1.04
C THR A 100 -0.23 3.70 -0.79
N ILE A 101 0.80 4.56 -0.98
CA ILE A 101 2.20 4.21 -0.73
C ILE A 101 2.45 4.04 0.77
N VAL A 102 1.98 4.97 1.59
CA VAL A 102 2.13 4.93 3.05
C VAL A 102 1.44 3.70 3.65
N ARG A 103 0.26 3.33 3.13
CA ARG A 103 -0.42 2.08 3.51
C ARG A 103 0.45 0.86 3.27
N GLN A 104 1.15 0.79 2.13
CA GLN A 104 2.05 -0.31 1.82
C GLN A 104 3.28 -0.34 2.74
N MET A 105 3.81 0.82 3.15
CA MET A 105 4.92 0.93 4.09
C MET A 105 4.58 0.41 5.50
N LEU A 106 3.30 0.45 5.88
CA LEU A 106 2.77 0.03 7.18
C LEU A 106 2.03 -1.32 7.13
N LYS A 107 2.21 -2.10 6.07
CA LYS A 107 1.53 -3.38 5.86
C LYS A 107 2.10 -4.51 6.73
N LYS A 108 3.35 -4.42 7.15
CA LYS A 108 4.05 -5.46 7.89
C LYS A 108 4.04 -5.24 9.40
N VAL A 109 3.97 -6.34 10.13
CA VAL A 109 4.15 -6.39 11.58
C VAL A 109 5.31 -7.29 11.93
N ARG A 110 5.99 -6.99 13.03
CA ARG A 110 7.04 -7.85 13.60
C ARG A 110 6.44 -8.65 14.74
N VAL A 111 6.54 -9.96 14.66
CA VAL A 111 6.10 -10.87 15.71
C VAL A 111 7.03 -10.74 16.93
N GLU A 112 6.47 -10.46 18.11
CA GLU A 112 7.22 -10.46 19.38
C GLU A 112 7.11 -11.80 20.10
N SER A 113 5.89 -12.33 20.19
CA SER A 113 5.62 -13.63 20.79
C SER A 113 4.75 -14.45 19.85
N SER A 114 5.14 -15.72 19.67
CA SER A 114 4.41 -16.65 18.79
C SER A 114 3.10 -17.17 19.41
N GLY A 115 2.98 -17.15 20.74
CA GLY A 115 1.86 -17.84 21.40
C GLY A 115 1.78 -19.31 20.97
N SER A 116 0.59 -19.73 20.57
CA SER A 116 0.32 -21.08 20.04
C SER A 116 0.27 -21.12 18.51
N THR A 117 0.73 -20.07 17.83
CA THR A 117 0.77 -19.98 16.36
C THR A 117 2.08 -20.51 15.79
N ASP A 118 2.08 -20.90 14.51
CA ASP A 118 3.30 -21.32 13.77
C ASP A 118 4.21 -20.16 13.38
N LEU A 119 3.91 -18.93 13.82
CA LEU A 119 4.67 -17.74 13.48
C LEU A 119 5.98 -17.67 14.27
N LEU A 120 7.08 -17.41 13.58
CA LEU A 120 8.38 -17.30 14.23
C LEU A 120 8.57 -15.95 14.91
N PRO A 121 9.00 -15.90 16.19
CA PRO A 121 9.36 -14.64 16.86
C PRO A 121 10.43 -13.87 16.09
N GLY A 122 10.27 -12.55 15.98
CA GLY A 122 11.18 -11.68 15.24
C GLY A 122 10.94 -11.64 13.72
N SER A 123 10.10 -12.49 13.16
CA SER A 123 9.76 -12.47 11.73
C SER A 123 8.86 -11.28 11.38
N MET A 124 8.94 -10.83 10.13
CA MET A 124 8.05 -9.82 9.56
C MET A 124 6.98 -10.51 8.71
N VAL A 125 5.73 -10.34 9.13
CA VAL A 125 4.56 -10.97 8.52
C VAL A 125 3.58 -9.91 8.06
N ASP A 126 2.76 -10.19 7.06
CA ASP A 126 1.67 -9.31 6.66
C ASP A 126 0.57 -9.27 7.71
N ILE A 127 -0.02 -8.09 7.92
CA ILE A 127 -1.12 -7.92 8.90
C ILE A 127 -2.26 -8.89 8.62
N SER A 128 -2.59 -9.15 7.35
CA SER A 128 -3.66 -10.06 6.97
C SER A 128 -3.35 -11.51 7.36
N GLU A 129 -2.13 -11.97 7.10
CA GLU A 129 -1.66 -13.31 7.46
C GLU A 129 -1.59 -13.48 8.98
N PHE A 130 -1.10 -12.45 9.69
CA PHE A 130 -1.08 -12.43 11.15
C PHE A 130 -2.49 -12.51 11.76
N MET A 131 -3.46 -11.78 11.21
CA MET A 131 -4.85 -11.84 11.68
C MET A 131 -5.49 -13.20 11.40
N GLU A 132 -5.21 -13.79 10.24
CA GLU A 132 -5.72 -15.11 9.88
C GLU A 132 -5.16 -16.20 10.80
N ALA A 133 -3.83 -16.17 11.07
CA ALA A 133 -3.18 -17.12 11.97
C ALA A 133 -3.75 -17.01 13.40
N ASN A 134 -3.93 -15.78 13.90
CA ASN A 134 -4.52 -15.55 15.22
C ASN A 134 -5.99 -15.96 15.27
N GLY A 135 -6.77 -15.73 14.21
CA GLY A 135 -8.17 -16.20 14.12
C GLY A 135 -8.28 -17.71 14.29
N LYS A 136 -7.49 -18.47 13.52
CA LYS A 136 -7.44 -19.94 13.62
C LYS A 136 -7.03 -20.43 15.01
N THR A 137 -6.07 -19.73 15.64
CA THR A 137 -5.59 -20.08 16.99
C THR A 137 -6.65 -19.81 18.05
N ILE A 138 -7.39 -18.72 17.95
CA ILE A 138 -8.48 -18.37 18.87
C ILE A 138 -9.62 -19.39 18.73
N GLU A 139 -9.99 -19.77 17.50
CA GLU A 139 -11.00 -20.80 17.25
C GLU A 139 -10.61 -22.16 17.85
N SER A 140 -9.32 -22.48 17.87
CA SER A 140 -8.80 -23.71 18.50
C SER A 140 -8.58 -23.57 20.03
N GLY A 141 -8.87 -22.42 20.63
CA GLY A 141 -8.71 -22.17 22.07
C GLY A 141 -7.26 -21.94 22.53
N GLY A 142 -6.34 -21.66 21.59
CA GLY A 142 -4.94 -21.37 21.87
C GLY A 142 -4.67 -19.91 22.23
N VAL A 143 -3.42 -19.61 22.60
CA VAL A 143 -2.96 -18.24 22.89
C VAL A 143 -2.55 -17.54 21.59
N PRO A 144 -3.13 -16.37 21.25
CA PRO A 144 -2.78 -15.64 20.03
C PRO A 144 -1.36 -15.09 20.10
N ALA A 145 -0.73 -14.94 18.93
CA ALA A 145 0.55 -14.28 18.80
C ALA A 145 0.45 -12.76 19.04
N GLN A 146 1.52 -12.17 19.55
CA GLN A 146 1.65 -10.72 19.73
C GLN A 146 2.65 -10.14 18.73
N ALA A 147 2.31 -9.00 18.14
CA ALA A 147 3.17 -8.34 17.17
C ALA A 147 3.09 -6.81 17.31
N LYS A 148 4.20 -6.14 16.91
CA LYS A 148 4.26 -4.68 16.81
C LYS A 148 4.20 -4.23 15.35
N PRO A 149 3.44 -3.16 15.03
CA PRO A 149 3.46 -2.57 13.70
C PRO A 149 4.87 -2.07 13.38
N THR A 150 5.32 -2.30 12.16
CA THR A 150 6.65 -1.88 11.71
C THR A 150 6.51 -0.99 10.49
N LEU A 151 7.19 0.15 10.50
CA LEU A 151 7.29 1.03 9.36
C LEU A 151 8.48 0.61 8.51
N LEU A 152 8.26 0.33 7.23
CA LEU A 152 9.30 0.05 6.25
C LEU A 152 9.48 1.26 5.33
N GLY A 153 10.73 1.57 4.99
CA GLY A 153 11.02 2.53 3.92
C GLY A 153 10.48 2.02 2.57
N ILE A 154 10.26 2.92 1.61
CA ILE A 154 9.64 2.61 0.31
C ILE A 154 10.32 1.43 -0.38
N THR A 155 11.65 1.44 -0.48
CA THR A 155 12.42 0.36 -1.12
C THR A 155 12.25 -0.98 -0.40
N LYS A 156 12.35 -0.98 0.94
CA LYS A 156 12.17 -2.19 1.73
C LYS A 156 10.74 -2.73 1.64
N ALA A 157 9.75 -1.84 1.63
CA ALA A 157 8.35 -2.21 1.47
C ALA A 157 8.08 -2.84 0.09
N ALA A 158 8.72 -2.33 -0.96
CA ALA A 158 8.61 -2.86 -2.31
C ALA A 158 9.28 -4.25 -2.48
N LEU A 159 10.38 -4.51 -1.74
CA LEU A 159 11.06 -5.82 -1.75
C LEU A 159 10.38 -6.84 -0.82
N ALA A 160 9.69 -6.38 0.22
CA ALA A 160 9.00 -7.24 1.19
C ALA A 160 7.59 -7.67 0.76
N THR A 161 7.32 -7.73 -0.55
CA THR A 161 6.04 -8.19 -1.10
C THR A 161 5.94 -9.73 -1.06
N GLU A 162 4.73 -10.27 -1.09
CA GLU A 162 4.49 -11.72 -1.17
C GLU A 162 5.03 -12.31 -2.48
N SER A 163 4.87 -11.58 -3.58
CA SER A 163 5.35 -12.00 -4.89
C SER A 163 6.84 -11.78 -5.04
N PHE A 164 7.60 -12.86 -5.11
CA PHE A 164 9.04 -12.78 -5.38
C PHE A 164 9.35 -12.34 -6.81
N LEU A 165 8.47 -12.61 -7.79
CA LEU A 165 8.61 -12.14 -9.17
C LEU A 165 8.53 -10.62 -9.24
N SER A 166 7.56 -10.04 -8.54
CA SER A 166 7.40 -8.59 -8.44
C SER A 166 8.63 -7.94 -7.77
N ALA A 167 9.12 -8.51 -6.68
CA ALA A 167 10.30 -8.02 -5.99
C ALA A 167 11.57 -8.11 -6.86
N ALA A 168 11.81 -9.26 -7.52
CA ALA A 168 12.96 -9.49 -8.38
C ALA A 168 13.02 -8.55 -9.58
N SER A 169 11.87 -8.12 -10.10
CA SER A 169 11.80 -7.18 -11.22
C SER A 169 12.07 -5.73 -10.83
N PHE A 170 12.15 -5.42 -9.54
CA PHE A 170 12.41 -4.08 -9.04
C PHE A 170 13.91 -3.84 -8.77
N GLN A 171 14.49 -4.56 -7.85
CA GLN A 171 15.91 -4.45 -7.48
C GLN A 171 16.43 -5.78 -6.91
N GLU A 172 17.74 -5.94 -6.85
CA GLU A 172 18.41 -7.10 -6.23
C GLU A 172 17.93 -8.46 -6.77
N THR A 173 17.75 -8.56 -8.09
CA THR A 173 17.16 -9.73 -8.77
C THR A 173 17.80 -11.06 -8.34
N ALA A 174 19.13 -11.14 -8.36
CA ALA A 174 19.86 -12.36 -8.00
C ALA A 174 19.58 -12.77 -6.54
N ARG A 175 19.62 -11.83 -5.61
CA ARG A 175 19.39 -12.08 -4.19
C ARG A 175 17.96 -12.55 -3.92
N VAL A 176 16.97 -11.87 -4.51
CA VAL A 176 15.55 -12.21 -4.33
C VAL A 176 15.25 -13.59 -4.90
N LEU A 177 15.75 -13.91 -6.09
CA LEU A 177 15.55 -15.22 -6.71
C LEU A 177 16.26 -16.34 -5.94
N THR A 178 17.49 -16.11 -5.47
CA THR A 178 18.23 -17.08 -4.63
C THR A 178 17.47 -17.36 -3.33
N GLU A 179 17.01 -16.31 -2.66
CA GLU A 179 16.23 -16.46 -1.42
C GLU A 179 14.90 -17.18 -1.66
N ALA A 180 14.21 -16.87 -2.75
CA ALA A 180 12.99 -17.56 -3.13
C ALA A 180 13.21 -19.04 -3.44
N ALA A 181 14.32 -19.38 -4.12
CA ALA A 181 14.69 -20.76 -4.41
C ALA A 181 15.02 -21.55 -3.14
N ILE A 182 15.85 -20.99 -2.24
CA ILE A 182 16.24 -21.64 -0.98
C ILE A 182 15.00 -21.88 -0.09
N LYS A 183 14.08 -20.90 -0.03
CA LYS A 183 12.87 -21.00 0.79
C LYS A 183 11.72 -21.75 0.09
N ASN A 184 11.92 -22.24 -1.12
CA ASN A 184 10.89 -22.88 -1.95
C ASN A 184 9.59 -22.05 -2.03
N LYS A 185 9.73 -20.73 -2.24
CA LYS A 185 8.59 -19.83 -2.28
C LYS A 185 7.71 -20.09 -3.50
N ARG A 186 6.41 -20.06 -3.29
CA ARG A 186 5.40 -20.13 -4.34
C ARG A 186 4.78 -18.76 -4.55
N ASP A 187 4.74 -18.28 -5.79
CA ASP A 187 4.09 -17.02 -6.12
C ASP A 187 2.60 -17.25 -6.43
N PRO A 188 1.69 -16.62 -5.68
CA PRO A 188 0.24 -16.81 -5.89
C PRO A 188 -0.31 -16.08 -7.11
N LEU A 189 0.48 -15.25 -7.80
CA LEU A 189 0.10 -14.47 -8.98
C LEU A 189 -1.16 -13.59 -8.78
N ARG A 190 -1.26 -12.96 -7.62
CA ARG A 190 -2.41 -12.11 -7.26
C ARG A 190 -2.30 -10.68 -7.75
N GLY A 191 -1.10 -10.17 -7.98
CA GLY A 191 -0.85 -8.80 -8.39
C GLY A 191 -0.87 -8.63 -9.92
N LEU A 192 -0.69 -7.40 -10.35
CA LEU A 192 -0.67 -7.07 -11.78
C LEU A 192 0.68 -7.42 -12.43
N LYS A 193 1.78 -7.04 -11.75
CA LYS A 193 3.14 -7.09 -12.28
C LYS A 193 3.60 -8.51 -12.61
N GLU A 194 3.39 -9.46 -11.70
CA GLU A 194 3.75 -10.86 -11.89
C GLU A 194 2.97 -11.51 -13.03
N ASN A 195 1.69 -11.19 -13.19
CA ASN A 195 0.90 -11.69 -14.30
C ASN A 195 1.37 -11.13 -15.65
N VAL A 196 1.72 -9.84 -15.69
CA VAL A 196 2.27 -9.19 -16.88
C VAL A 196 3.62 -9.83 -17.28
N ILE A 197 4.51 -10.09 -16.32
CA ILE A 197 5.82 -10.71 -16.56
C ILE A 197 5.65 -12.11 -17.19
N ILE A 198 4.69 -12.90 -16.71
CA ILE A 198 4.44 -14.27 -17.21
C ILE A 198 3.63 -14.24 -18.53
N GLY A 199 3.04 -13.12 -18.92
CA GLY A 199 2.17 -13.01 -20.09
C GLY A 199 0.75 -13.53 -19.88
N LYS A 200 0.28 -13.58 -18.62
CA LYS A 200 -1.11 -13.90 -18.27
C LYS A 200 -1.96 -12.64 -18.21
N LEU A 201 -3.27 -12.81 -18.38
CA LEU A 201 -4.22 -11.73 -18.14
C LEU A 201 -4.13 -11.25 -16.70
N ILE A 202 -4.12 -9.93 -16.51
CA ILE A 202 -4.11 -9.33 -15.19
C ILE A 202 -5.43 -9.65 -14.46
N PRO A 203 -5.42 -9.82 -13.13
CA PRO A 203 -6.63 -10.11 -12.35
C PRO A 203 -7.50 -8.86 -12.16
N ALA A 204 -7.75 -8.12 -13.24
CA ALA A 204 -8.57 -6.92 -13.30
C ALA A 204 -9.24 -6.81 -14.68
N GLY A 205 -10.39 -6.15 -14.76
CA GLY A 205 -11.14 -6.01 -15.99
C GLY A 205 -11.53 -7.39 -16.56
N THR A 206 -11.24 -7.61 -17.86
CA THR A 206 -11.56 -8.87 -18.57
C THR A 206 -10.79 -10.10 -18.05
N GLY A 207 -9.73 -9.92 -17.28
CA GLY A 207 -8.97 -11.01 -16.66
C GLY A 207 -9.57 -11.53 -15.35
N MET A 208 -10.62 -10.91 -14.83
CA MET A 208 -11.31 -11.37 -13.63
C MET A 208 -12.06 -12.68 -13.90
N ARG A 209 -12.13 -13.55 -12.89
CA ARG A 209 -12.81 -14.86 -13.00
C ARG A 209 -14.26 -14.74 -13.47
N ILE A 210 -14.97 -13.70 -13.02
CA ILE A 210 -16.36 -13.43 -13.38
C ILE A 210 -16.55 -13.36 -14.91
N TYR A 211 -15.56 -12.84 -15.65
CA TYR A 211 -15.64 -12.69 -17.10
C TYR A 211 -15.15 -13.93 -17.88
N ARG A 212 -14.49 -14.89 -17.24
CA ARG A 212 -14.04 -16.13 -17.89
C ARG A 212 -15.17 -17.09 -18.16
N ASP A 213 -16.22 -17.06 -17.36
CA ASP A 213 -17.35 -17.96 -17.45
C ASP A 213 -18.49 -17.39 -18.31
N ILE A 214 -18.30 -16.17 -18.88
CA ILE A 214 -19.27 -15.55 -19.78
C ILE A 214 -19.06 -16.13 -21.18
N MET A 215 -19.93 -17.05 -21.58
CA MET A 215 -20.01 -17.48 -22.97
C MET A 215 -20.81 -16.45 -23.78
N PRO A 216 -20.32 -16.01 -24.95
CA PRO A 216 -21.08 -15.17 -25.84
C PRO A 216 -22.31 -15.96 -26.32
N VAL A 217 -23.48 -15.47 -25.99
CA VAL A 217 -24.74 -15.99 -26.56
C VAL A 217 -24.89 -15.33 -27.92
N GLU A 218 -24.79 -16.11 -28.99
CA GLU A 218 -25.15 -15.64 -30.32
C GLU A 218 -26.62 -15.20 -30.31
N LYS A 219 -26.86 -13.93 -30.48
CA LYS A 219 -28.22 -13.43 -30.79
C LYS A 219 -28.61 -14.06 -32.12
N LYS A 220 -29.43 -15.10 -32.08
CA LYS A 220 -30.17 -15.52 -33.28
C LYS A 220 -30.88 -14.28 -33.81
N GLN A 221 -30.47 -13.83 -34.96
CA GLN A 221 -31.23 -12.81 -35.68
C GLN A 221 -32.66 -13.38 -35.88
N PRO A 222 -33.71 -12.62 -35.60
CA PRO A 222 -35.04 -13.06 -35.91
C PRO A 222 -35.09 -13.38 -37.40
N VAL A 223 -35.37 -14.63 -37.73
CA VAL A 223 -35.64 -15.06 -39.10
C VAL A 223 -36.86 -14.24 -39.50
N PRO A 224 -36.83 -13.50 -40.63
CA PRO A 224 -38.05 -12.84 -41.14
C PRO A 224 -39.06 -13.96 -41.35
N GLU A 225 -40.22 -13.85 -40.73
CA GLU A 225 -41.39 -14.67 -41.05
C GLU A 225 -41.71 -14.39 -42.52
N GLU A 226 -41.44 -15.35 -43.41
CA GLU A 226 -42.00 -15.39 -44.73
C GLU A 226 -43.50 -15.49 -44.58
N THR A 227 -44.19 -14.38 -44.78
CA THR A 227 -45.63 -14.39 -45.02
C THR A 227 -45.89 -15.08 -46.32
N GLU A 228 -46.28 -16.38 -46.23
CA GLU A 228 -47.06 -17.01 -47.29
C GLU A 228 -48.35 -16.20 -47.51
N ASN A 229 -48.41 -15.50 -48.59
CA ASN A 229 -49.70 -15.22 -49.22
C ASN A 229 -49.52 -15.17 -50.74
N ALA A 230 -50.34 -15.99 -51.29
CA ALA A 230 -50.50 -16.44 -52.63
C ALA A 230 -50.93 -15.36 -53.65
N GLU A 231 -50.71 -15.79 -54.86
CA GLU A 231 -51.54 -15.56 -56.07
C GLU A 231 -51.37 -14.25 -56.87
N GLY A 232 -50.85 -14.48 -58.03
CA GLY A 232 -51.47 -14.06 -59.27
C GLY A 232 -51.01 -12.74 -59.86
N ALA A 233 -50.19 -12.80 -60.85
CA ALA A 233 -50.46 -12.26 -62.16
C ALA A 233 -49.20 -11.99 -62.98
N GLU A 234 -49.29 -12.52 -64.09
CA GLU A 234 -48.41 -12.46 -65.26
C GLU A 234 -48.01 -11.04 -65.68
N THR A 235 -46.92 -11.04 -66.39
CA THR A 235 -46.57 -10.32 -67.61
C THR A 235 -45.45 -9.30 -67.58
N GLU A 236 -44.58 -9.62 -68.49
CA GLU A 236 -43.78 -8.77 -69.40
C GLU A 236 -42.44 -8.17 -68.93
N VAL A 237 -41.45 -8.73 -69.53
CA VAL A 237 -40.09 -8.20 -69.87
C VAL A 237 -40.26 -6.98 -70.80
N PRO A 238 -39.40 -5.98 -70.83
CA PRO A 238 -38.21 -6.11 -71.67
C PRO A 238 -36.90 -5.51 -71.07
N ALA A 239 -35.90 -5.97 -71.74
CA ALA A 239 -34.49 -5.66 -71.66
C ALA A 239 -34.16 -4.18 -71.98
N GLU A 240 -32.97 -3.86 -71.61
CA GLU A 240 -31.90 -3.09 -72.28
C GLU A 240 -31.04 -2.36 -71.26
N GLU A 241 -29.85 -2.72 -71.29
CA GLU A 241 -28.64 -2.15 -71.84
C GLU A 241 -27.87 -1.19 -70.92
N THR A 242 -26.75 -1.59 -70.70
CA THR A 242 -25.38 -1.11 -70.98
C THR A 242 -24.74 -0.09 -70.09
N GLU A 243 -23.50 -0.46 -69.85
CA GLU A 243 -22.28 0.39 -69.76
C GLU A 243 -22.19 1.39 -68.62
N GLY A 244 -21.17 1.53 -67.93
CA GLY A 244 -19.74 1.34 -68.14
C GLY A 244 -18.96 2.16 -67.14
N ALA A 245 -17.74 1.75 -67.06
CA ALA A 245 -16.56 2.55 -66.68
C ALA A 245 -16.43 2.97 -65.19
N ALA A 246 -15.53 2.44 -64.47
CA ALA A 246 -14.06 2.59 -64.51
C ALA A 246 -13.55 3.86 -63.81
N ALA A 247 -12.57 3.59 -63.02
CA ALA A 247 -11.37 4.39 -62.76
C ALA A 247 -11.35 5.24 -61.49
N GLU A 248 -10.42 4.81 -60.68
CA GLU A 248 -9.20 5.53 -60.21
C GLU A 248 -9.43 6.52 -59.09
N ALA A 249 -8.77 6.38 -58.08
CA ALA A 249 -7.38 6.42 -57.63
C ALA A 249 -7.14 7.58 -56.67
N GLN A 250 -6.41 7.29 -55.62
CA GLN A 250 -5.42 8.11 -54.90
C GLN A 250 -5.81 9.46 -54.28
N ALA A 251 -5.76 9.51 -53.01
CA ALA A 251 -4.77 10.28 -52.22
C ALA A 251 -4.83 9.82 -50.75
#